data_e9ee073ff186b03bb814802e6f2f9b2e
#
_entry.id   e9ee073ff186b03bb814802e6f2f9b2e
#
_cell.length_a   1.000
_cell.length_b   1.000
_cell.length_c   1.000
_cell.angle_alpha   90.00
_cell.angle_beta   90.00
_cell.angle_gamma   90.00
#
_symmetry.space_group_name_H-M   'P 1'
#
loop_
_entity.id
_entity.type
_entity.pdbx_description
1 polymer ?
#
loop_
_entity_poly.entity_id
_entity_poly.type
_entity_poly.pdbx_seq_one_letter_code
_entity_poly.pdbx_strand_id
1 'polypeptide(L)'
;MFRVNETKCMFSSKEILRILDCKACEVKDFEITEVSVDSRSVNKPESTLFFALKGINHDGHDYVEKLYEQGVRNFVVTGLRADFLPLSGANFFVVDEVLPALQQLAAWYRGQMKAEVVGITGSNGKTIVKEWLYQLLSDEPGIYRSPRSYNSQVGV
;
A
#
# COMPACT_ATOMS: atom_id res chain seq x y z
N MET A 1 -21.77 7.73 12.74
CA MET A 1 -20.94 6.52 12.76
C MET A 1 -20.94 5.95 11.35
N PHE A 2 -20.09 6.49 10.46
CA PHE A 2 -19.91 5.91 9.14
C PHE A 2 -19.02 4.70 9.33
N ARG A 3 -19.62 3.52 9.31
CA ARG A 3 -18.87 2.29 9.04
C ARG A 3 -18.27 2.49 7.65
N VAL A 4 -16.96 2.60 7.56
CA VAL A 4 -16.26 2.23 6.34
C VAL A 4 -16.75 0.82 6.07
N ASN A 5 -17.49 0.63 4.99
CA ASN A 5 -17.99 -0.69 4.60
C ASN A 5 -16.75 -1.59 4.52
N GLU A 6 -16.67 -2.48 5.50
CA GLU A 6 -15.71 -3.57 5.48
C GLU A 6 -15.88 -4.30 4.15
N THR A 7 -14.77 -4.45 3.42
CA THR A 7 -14.66 -5.21 2.18
C THR A 7 -15.12 -4.57 0.86
N LYS A 8 -14.80 -3.31 0.61
CA LYS A 8 -14.77 -2.88 -0.79
C LYS A 8 -13.39 -3.22 -1.35
N CYS A 9 -13.35 -4.07 -2.38
CA CYS A 9 -12.16 -4.29 -3.20
C CYS A 9 -11.59 -2.92 -3.59
N MET A 10 -10.32 -2.67 -3.27
CA MET A 10 -9.65 -1.43 -3.64
C MET A 10 -9.18 -1.51 -5.09
N PHE A 11 -8.68 -2.67 -5.50
CA PHE A 11 -8.13 -2.94 -6.82
C PHE A 11 -8.32 -4.41 -7.20
N SER A 12 -8.35 -4.68 -8.50
CA SER A 12 -8.05 -6.01 -9.04
C SER A 12 -6.56 -6.10 -9.42
N SER A 13 -6.02 -7.29 -9.47
CA SER A 13 -4.64 -7.50 -9.93
C SER A 13 -4.40 -6.96 -11.35
N LYS A 14 -5.41 -7.01 -12.21
CA LYS A 14 -5.34 -6.45 -13.57
C LYS A 14 -5.28 -4.91 -13.57
N GLU A 15 -5.95 -4.26 -12.62
CA GLU A 15 -5.84 -2.80 -12.45
C GLU A 15 -4.45 -2.41 -11.98
N ILE A 16 -3.88 -3.15 -11.03
CA ILE A 16 -2.49 -2.93 -10.58
C ILE A 16 -1.52 -2.98 -11.75
N LEU A 17 -1.63 -3.99 -12.62
CA LEU A 17 -0.79 -4.10 -13.82
C LEU A 17 -0.86 -2.86 -14.69
N ARG A 18 -2.05 -2.30 -14.88
CA ARG A 18 -2.25 -1.08 -15.70
C ARG A 18 -1.76 0.18 -15.00
N ILE A 19 -2.00 0.29 -13.68
CA ILE A 19 -1.63 1.48 -12.90
C ILE A 19 -0.10 1.59 -12.83
N LEU A 20 0.59 0.48 -12.57
CA LEU A 20 2.05 0.48 -12.40
C LEU A 20 2.80 0.42 -13.72
N ASP A 21 2.11 0.23 -14.87
CA ASP A 21 2.72 0.06 -16.20
C ASP A 21 3.91 -0.91 -16.17
N CYS A 22 3.75 -2.00 -15.42
CA CYS A 22 4.82 -2.92 -15.13
C CYS A 22 4.76 -4.17 -16.02
N LYS A 23 5.90 -4.82 -16.15
CA LYS A 23 5.99 -6.12 -16.80
C LYS A 23 5.48 -7.17 -15.80
N ALA A 24 4.53 -7.96 -16.22
CA ALA A 24 4.12 -9.16 -15.50
C ALA A 24 3.98 -10.30 -16.51
N CYS A 25 4.25 -11.51 -16.04
CA CYS A 25 3.85 -12.70 -16.76
C CYS A 25 2.31 -12.82 -16.70
N GLU A 26 1.75 -13.96 -17.01
CA GLU A 26 0.32 -14.19 -16.90
C GLU A 26 -0.20 -13.81 -15.50
N VAL A 27 -1.08 -12.79 -15.43
CA VAL A 27 -1.63 -12.28 -14.16
C VAL A 27 -2.94 -12.98 -13.87
N LYS A 28 -2.99 -13.70 -12.75
CA LYS A 28 -4.24 -14.21 -12.18
C LYS A 28 -5.00 -13.07 -11.52
N ASP A 29 -6.31 -13.04 -11.68
CA ASP A 29 -7.14 -11.96 -11.16
C ASP A 29 -7.51 -12.23 -9.69
N PHE A 30 -6.98 -11.41 -8.79
CA PHE A 30 -7.29 -11.40 -7.36
C PHE A 30 -7.89 -10.07 -6.97
N GLU A 31 -8.80 -10.09 -6.02
CA GLU A 31 -9.28 -8.89 -5.36
C GLU A 31 -8.26 -8.44 -4.32
N ILE A 32 -7.89 -7.15 -4.34
CA ILE A 32 -6.93 -6.54 -3.42
C ILE A 32 -7.69 -5.56 -2.53
N THR A 33 -7.67 -5.80 -1.24
CA THR A 33 -8.30 -4.97 -0.21
C THR A 33 -7.29 -4.36 0.76
N GLU A 34 -6.05 -4.84 0.74
CA GLU A 34 -4.98 -4.39 1.62
C GLU A 34 -3.69 -4.17 0.82
N VAL A 35 -2.99 -3.08 1.12
CA VAL A 35 -1.64 -2.80 0.62
C VAL A 35 -0.69 -2.81 1.81
N SER A 36 0.39 -3.57 1.74
CA SER A 36 1.37 -3.68 2.83
C SER A 36 2.81 -3.51 2.34
N VAL A 37 3.62 -2.90 3.18
CA VAL A 37 5.09 -2.77 3.04
C VAL A 37 5.84 -3.45 4.19
N ASP A 38 5.11 -3.91 5.21
CA ASP A 38 5.65 -4.58 6.39
C ASP A 38 5.12 -6.01 6.47
N SER A 39 6.01 -7.00 6.35
CA SER A 39 5.65 -8.42 6.40
C SER A 39 4.99 -8.87 7.72
N ARG A 40 5.09 -8.06 8.78
CA ARG A 40 4.51 -8.36 10.10
C ARG A 40 3.08 -7.84 10.26
N SER A 41 2.64 -6.95 9.36
CA SER A 41 1.35 -6.26 9.46
C SER A 41 0.33 -6.73 8.41
N VAL A 42 0.53 -7.89 7.81
CA VAL A 42 -0.41 -8.49 6.86
C VAL A 42 -1.54 -9.17 7.62
N ASN A 43 -2.77 -8.64 7.47
CA ASN A 43 -3.95 -9.16 8.18
C ASN A 43 -4.80 -10.08 7.32
N LYS A 44 -4.87 -9.82 6.00
CA LYS A 44 -5.65 -10.58 5.01
C LYS A 44 -4.74 -11.03 3.88
N PRO A 45 -3.93 -12.07 4.07
CA PRO A 45 -2.90 -12.47 3.11
C PRO A 45 -3.42 -12.67 1.69
N GLU A 46 -4.59 -13.30 1.54
CA GLU A 46 -5.20 -13.64 0.25
C GLU A 46 -5.59 -12.41 -0.59
N SER A 47 -5.84 -11.27 0.06
CA SER A 47 -6.24 -10.02 -0.58
C SER A 47 -5.21 -8.88 -0.38
N THR A 48 -4.00 -9.23 0.01
CA THR A 48 -2.90 -8.29 0.20
C THR A 48 -2.05 -8.14 -1.06
N LEU A 49 -1.76 -6.90 -1.43
CA LEU A 49 -0.68 -6.52 -2.35
C LEU A 49 0.55 -6.09 -1.52
N PHE A 50 1.61 -6.87 -1.58
CA PHE A 50 2.83 -6.61 -0.84
C PHE A 50 3.86 -5.89 -1.71
N PHE A 51 4.38 -4.75 -1.23
CA PHE A 51 5.47 -4.01 -1.85
C PHE A 51 6.80 -4.36 -1.18
N ALA A 52 7.68 -5.04 -1.88
CA ALA A 52 8.98 -5.49 -1.39
C ALA A 52 9.99 -4.32 -1.35
N LEU A 53 9.80 -3.38 -0.44
CA LEU A 53 10.69 -2.23 -0.28
C LEU A 53 12.07 -2.66 0.20
N LYS A 54 13.10 -2.08 -0.41
CA LYS A 54 14.48 -2.22 0.03
C LYS A 54 14.87 -1.01 0.90
N GLY A 55 15.12 -1.26 2.16
CA GLY A 55 15.64 -0.29 3.12
C GLY A 55 17.16 -0.43 3.31
N ILE A 56 17.73 0.36 4.21
CA ILE A 56 19.17 0.34 4.51
C ILE A 56 19.57 -1.01 5.15
N ASN A 57 18.76 -1.55 6.06
CA ASN A 57 19.09 -2.73 6.86
C ASN A 57 18.22 -3.95 6.52
N HIS A 58 17.21 -3.81 5.70
CA HIS A 58 16.24 -4.86 5.39
C HIS A 58 15.85 -4.80 3.92
N ASP A 59 15.73 -5.95 3.27
CA ASP A 59 15.20 -6.09 1.92
C ASP A 59 13.85 -6.81 2.00
N GLY A 60 12.79 -6.13 1.55
CA GLY A 60 11.44 -6.68 1.51
C GLY A 60 11.31 -7.95 0.68
N HIS A 61 12.20 -8.11 -0.33
CA HIS A 61 12.21 -9.30 -1.17
C HIS A 61 12.52 -10.59 -0.38
N ASP A 62 13.25 -10.52 0.71
CA ASP A 62 13.62 -11.67 1.53
C ASP A 62 12.40 -12.25 2.31
N TYR A 63 11.29 -11.53 2.32
CA TYR A 63 10.06 -11.98 2.99
C TYR A 63 9.02 -12.55 2.02
N VAL A 64 9.26 -12.53 0.71
CA VAL A 64 8.29 -12.95 -0.31
C VAL A 64 7.87 -14.40 -0.14
N GLU A 65 8.84 -15.32 0.01
CA GLU A 65 8.56 -16.75 0.21
C GLU A 65 7.70 -17.00 1.46
N LYS A 66 8.10 -16.40 2.59
CA LYS A 66 7.36 -16.51 3.85
C LYS A 66 5.93 -15.97 3.72
N LEU A 67 5.75 -14.83 3.05
CA LEU A 67 4.43 -14.24 2.84
C LEU A 67 3.58 -15.09 1.88
N TYR A 68 4.20 -15.69 0.88
CA TYR A 68 3.53 -16.65 0.00
C TYR A 68 3.00 -17.87 0.76
N GLU A 69 3.79 -18.43 1.70
CA GLU A 69 3.38 -19.50 2.59
C GLU A 69 2.19 -19.10 3.48
N GLN A 70 2.13 -17.82 3.89
CA GLN A 70 1.02 -17.25 4.65
C GLN A 70 -0.24 -17.02 3.80
N GLY A 71 -0.15 -17.12 2.46
CA GLY A 71 -1.28 -16.95 1.57
C GLY A 71 -1.27 -15.70 0.69
N VAL A 72 -0.27 -14.83 0.80
CA VAL A 72 -0.13 -13.68 -0.11
C VAL A 72 0.12 -14.16 -1.53
N ARG A 73 -0.53 -13.52 -2.50
CA ARG A 73 -0.44 -13.90 -3.92
C ARG A 73 -0.08 -12.75 -4.85
N ASN A 74 0.06 -11.53 -4.35
CA ASN A 74 0.37 -10.37 -5.16
C ASN A 74 1.58 -9.63 -4.59
N PHE A 75 2.66 -9.54 -5.37
CA PHE A 75 3.94 -8.97 -4.96
C PHE A 75 4.43 -7.94 -5.96
N VAL A 76 4.84 -6.76 -5.49
CA VAL A 76 5.56 -5.75 -6.28
C VAL A 76 7.04 -5.85 -5.94
N VAL A 77 7.86 -6.13 -6.93
CA VAL A 77 9.30 -6.46 -6.80
C VAL A 77 10.14 -5.74 -7.85
N THR A 78 11.43 -5.57 -7.61
CA THR A 78 12.37 -4.99 -8.59
C THR A 78 12.91 -6.00 -9.61
N GLY A 79 12.65 -7.29 -9.41
CA GLY A 79 13.09 -8.34 -10.32
C GLY A 79 12.63 -9.71 -9.86
N LEU A 80 12.62 -10.65 -10.78
CA LEU A 80 12.32 -12.05 -10.45
C LEU A 80 13.60 -12.73 -9.97
N ARG A 81 13.61 -13.12 -8.71
CA ARG A 81 14.67 -13.94 -8.13
C ARG A 81 14.40 -15.43 -8.43
N ALA A 82 15.44 -16.26 -8.40
CA ALA A 82 15.31 -17.71 -8.63
C ALA A 82 14.39 -18.41 -7.62
N ASP A 83 14.38 -17.94 -6.37
CA ASP A 83 13.52 -18.39 -5.28
C ASP A 83 12.02 -18.06 -5.48
N PHE A 84 11.69 -17.14 -6.40
CA PHE A 84 10.30 -16.83 -6.73
C PHE A 84 9.71 -17.77 -7.79
N LEU A 85 10.56 -18.45 -8.59
CA LEU A 85 10.11 -19.32 -9.66
C LEU A 85 9.20 -20.48 -9.23
N PRO A 86 9.40 -21.10 -8.03
CA PRO A 86 8.52 -22.16 -7.58
C PRO A 86 7.20 -21.67 -6.97
N LEU A 87 7.00 -20.35 -6.80
CA LEU A 87 5.81 -19.77 -6.16
C LEU A 87 4.62 -19.72 -7.13
N SER A 88 4.12 -20.90 -7.47
CA SER A 88 3.05 -21.08 -8.45
C SER A 88 1.77 -20.35 -8.05
N GLY A 89 1.19 -19.64 -8.97
CA GLY A 89 -0.08 -18.94 -8.75
C GLY A 89 0.03 -17.59 -8.07
N ALA A 90 1.24 -17.11 -7.77
CA ALA A 90 1.47 -15.74 -7.37
C ALA A 90 1.64 -14.82 -8.57
N ASN A 91 1.22 -13.57 -8.43
CA ASN A 91 1.48 -12.48 -9.36
C ASN A 91 2.72 -11.72 -8.90
N PHE A 92 3.66 -11.51 -9.81
CA PHE A 92 4.83 -10.67 -9.61
C PHE A 92 4.75 -9.47 -10.55
N PHE A 93 4.53 -8.29 -9.99
CA PHE A 93 4.56 -7.02 -10.69
C PHE A 93 5.98 -6.48 -10.63
N VAL A 94 6.71 -6.64 -11.74
CA VAL A 94 8.12 -6.25 -11.81
C VAL A 94 8.21 -4.78 -12.21
N VAL A 95 8.80 -3.98 -11.34
CA VAL A 95 8.99 -2.53 -11.50
C VAL A 95 10.48 -2.18 -11.40
N ASP A 96 10.88 -1.02 -11.89
CA ASP A 96 12.26 -0.57 -11.78
C ASP A 96 12.62 -0.24 -10.32
N GLU A 97 11.71 0.45 -9.63
CA GLU A 97 11.85 0.79 -8.21
C GLU A 97 10.52 0.65 -7.47
N VAL A 98 10.52 -0.05 -6.33
CA VAL A 98 9.30 -0.36 -5.57
C VAL A 98 8.69 0.87 -4.91
N LEU A 99 9.50 1.81 -4.41
CA LEU A 99 8.98 3.00 -3.74
C LEU A 99 8.26 3.97 -4.69
N PRO A 100 8.81 4.33 -5.86
CA PRO A 100 8.07 5.07 -6.87
C PRO A 100 6.78 4.38 -7.32
N ALA A 101 6.78 3.06 -7.47
CA ALA A 101 5.59 2.30 -7.81
C ALA A 101 4.50 2.40 -6.73
N LEU A 102 4.87 2.34 -5.45
CA LEU A 102 3.95 2.56 -4.34
C LEU A 102 3.36 3.98 -4.37
N GLN A 103 4.20 4.99 -4.62
CA GLN A 103 3.77 6.38 -4.74
C GLN A 103 2.84 6.59 -5.94
N GLN A 104 3.12 5.95 -7.07
CA GLN A 104 2.26 5.97 -8.25
C GLN A 104 0.87 5.38 -7.96
N LEU A 105 0.81 4.24 -7.28
CA LEU A 105 -0.45 3.63 -6.86
C LEU A 105 -1.23 4.55 -5.90
N ALA A 106 -0.53 5.14 -4.93
CA ALA A 106 -1.13 6.08 -3.99
C ALA A 106 -1.67 7.33 -4.68
N ALA A 107 -0.93 7.90 -5.62
CA ALA A 107 -1.35 9.06 -6.41
C ALA A 107 -2.58 8.74 -7.27
N TRP A 108 -2.58 7.58 -7.93
CA TRP A 108 -3.73 7.13 -8.71
C TRP A 108 -4.98 6.97 -7.81
N TYR A 109 -4.83 6.28 -6.67
CA TYR A 109 -5.93 6.07 -5.73
C TYR A 109 -6.44 7.41 -5.16
N ARG A 110 -5.52 8.33 -4.81
CA ARG A 110 -5.86 9.69 -4.38
C ARG A 110 -6.68 10.43 -5.44
N GLY A 111 -6.35 10.27 -6.72
CA GLY A 111 -7.07 10.88 -7.84
C GLY A 111 -8.53 10.40 -7.98
N GLN A 112 -8.87 9.22 -7.46
CA GLN A 112 -10.25 8.71 -7.44
C GLN A 112 -11.08 9.31 -6.29
N MET A 113 -10.46 9.97 -5.33
CA MET A 113 -11.14 10.54 -4.16
C MET A 113 -11.47 12.01 -4.40
N LYS A 114 -12.67 12.40 -3.98
CA LYS A 114 -13.11 13.81 -3.96
C LYS A 114 -12.75 14.52 -2.64
N ALA A 115 -12.08 13.84 -1.73
CA ALA A 115 -11.73 14.41 -0.44
C ALA A 115 -10.73 15.56 -0.57
N GLU A 116 -10.95 16.64 0.19
CA GLU A 116 -9.94 17.68 0.38
C GLU A 116 -8.84 17.17 1.32
N VAL A 117 -7.60 17.55 1.02
CA VAL A 117 -6.45 17.15 1.83
C VAL A 117 -5.76 18.39 2.36
N VAL A 118 -5.64 18.45 3.68
CA VAL A 118 -4.91 19.52 4.38
C VAL A 118 -3.55 18.99 4.82
N GLY A 119 -2.48 19.52 4.25
CA GLY A 119 -1.10 19.23 4.65
C GLY A 119 -0.62 20.24 5.69
N ILE A 120 -0.04 19.74 6.80
CA ILE A 120 0.51 20.58 7.87
C ILE A 120 2.03 20.42 7.88
N THR A 121 2.74 21.49 7.60
CA THR A 121 4.20 21.55 7.64
C THR A 121 4.70 22.53 8.69
N GLY A 122 5.97 22.43 9.09
CA GLY A 122 6.60 23.30 10.06
C GLY A 122 7.65 22.55 10.89
N SER A 123 8.54 23.29 11.57
CA SER A 123 9.57 22.72 12.45
C SER A 123 8.98 22.13 13.72
N ASN A 124 7.99 22.79 14.33
CA ASN A 124 7.35 22.40 15.58
C ASN A 124 5.82 22.47 15.49
N GLY A 125 5.10 21.81 16.39
CA GLY A 125 3.66 21.96 16.57
C GLY A 125 2.77 21.20 15.55
N LYS A 126 3.33 20.58 14.51
CA LYS A 126 2.54 19.88 13.47
C LYS A 126 1.47 18.92 14.06
N THR A 127 1.89 18.08 14.99
CA THR A 127 1.00 17.10 15.63
C THR A 127 -0.10 17.79 16.43
N ILE A 128 0.24 18.85 17.17
CA ILE A 128 -0.73 19.61 17.98
C ILE A 128 -1.77 20.27 17.08
N VAL A 129 -1.32 20.94 16.02
CA VAL A 129 -2.22 21.59 15.03
C VAL A 129 -3.12 20.56 14.37
N LYS A 130 -2.59 19.39 13.98
CA LYS A 130 -3.38 18.29 13.41
C LYS A 130 -4.49 17.84 14.39
N GLU A 131 -4.16 17.64 15.65
CA GLU A 131 -5.14 17.21 16.67
C GLU A 131 -6.20 18.29 16.92
N TRP A 132 -5.81 19.54 16.99
CA TRP A 132 -6.75 20.66 17.17
C TRP A 132 -7.68 20.83 15.96
N LEU A 133 -7.16 20.77 14.75
CA LEU A 133 -7.98 20.82 13.54
C LEU A 133 -8.99 19.66 13.51
N TYR A 134 -8.53 18.46 13.88
CA TYR A 134 -9.42 17.31 13.95
C TYR A 134 -10.53 17.53 15.00
N GLN A 135 -10.22 18.06 16.18
CA GLN A 135 -11.22 18.36 17.21
C GLN A 135 -12.21 19.42 16.75
N LEU A 136 -11.74 20.49 16.10
CA LEU A 136 -12.60 21.57 15.60
C LEU A 136 -13.54 21.11 14.48
N LEU A 137 -13.12 20.13 13.67
CA LEU A 137 -13.88 19.65 12.52
C LEU A 137 -14.59 18.32 12.82
N SER A 138 -14.44 17.75 14.01
CA SER A 138 -14.94 16.41 14.35
C SER A 138 -16.46 16.27 14.26
N ASP A 139 -17.20 17.36 14.36
CA ASP A 139 -18.67 17.38 14.21
C ASP A 139 -19.12 17.25 12.77
N GLU A 140 -18.24 17.48 11.81
CA GLU A 140 -18.51 17.31 10.39
C GLU A 140 -18.30 15.84 9.97
N PRO A 141 -19.21 15.28 9.13
CA PRO A 141 -19.10 13.91 8.71
C PRO A 141 -17.93 13.73 7.72
N GLY A 142 -17.20 12.63 7.86
CA GLY A 142 -16.15 12.23 6.90
C GLY A 142 -14.78 12.89 7.13
N ILE A 143 -14.53 13.46 8.30
CA ILE A 143 -13.21 13.99 8.66
C ILE A 143 -12.30 12.86 9.14
N TYR A 144 -11.14 12.74 8.50
CA TYR A 144 -10.11 11.77 8.85
C TYR A 144 -8.79 12.47 9.11
N ARG A 145 -7.99 11.92 10.00
CA ARG A 145 -6.62 12.38 10.26
C ARG A 145 -5.66 11.21 10.27
N SER A 146 -4.40 11.46 9.96
CA SER A 146 -3.37 10.44 10.13
C SER A 146 -3.30 9.97 11.59
N PRO A 147 -3.35 8.65 11.86
CA PRO A 147 -3.41 8.12 13.24
C PRO A 147 -2.11 8.35 14.01
N ARG A 148 -1.00 8.53 13.30
CA ARG A 148 0.32 8.81 13.87
C ARG A 148 0.98 9.99 13.13
N SER A 149 2.10 10.46 13.68
CA SER A 149 2.95 11.48 13.04
C SER A 149 3.92 10.80 12.07
N TYR A 150 3.39 10.36 10.93
CA TYR A 150 4.23 9.82 9.86
C TYR A 150 5.08 10.94 9.26
N ASN A 151 6.34 10.66 9.02
CA ASN A 151 7.32 11.62 8.50
C ASN A 151 8.30 10.95 7.52
N SER A 152 7.88 9.88 6.87
CA SER A 152 8.67 9.17 5.86
C SER A 152 7.98 9.21 4.51
N GLN A 153 8.73 8.94 3.45
CA GLN A 153 8.21 8.85 2.09
C GLN A 153 7.14 7.74 1.90
N VAL A 154 7.07 6.81 2.85
CA VAL A 154 6.07 5.72 2.86
C VAL A 154 4.85 6.09 3.70
N GLY A 155 4.98 7.01 4.65
CA GLY A 155 3.95 7.31 5.64
C GLY A 155 3.18 8.61 5.40
N VAL A 156 3.56 9.39 4.41
CA VAL A 156 2.92 10.68 4.06
C VAL A 156 2.19 10.58 2.74
#